data_bb943bf7bf8f1b554aa47a01e98692ea
#
_entry.id   bb943bf7bf8f1b554aa47a01e98692ea
#
_cell.length_a   1.000
_cell.length_b   1.000
_cell.length_c   1.000
_cell.angle_alpha   90.00
_cell.angle_beta   90.00
_cell.angle_gamma   90.00
#
_symmetry.space_group_name_H-M   'P 1'
#
loop_
_entity.id
_entity.type
_entity.pdbx_description
1 polymer ?
#
loop_
_entity_poly.entity_id
_entity_poly.type
_entity_poly.pdbx_seq_one_letter_code
_entity_poly.pdbx_strand_id
1 'polypeptide(L)'
;MRTATLGPLGEVSRLTLGGGGIGQIWGQNTKDEALATLVAALDGGITVLDAAPMYHNCEAFIGEAFGGRLPAGVKVTTKHQLGSPPAAEVAGRLEASLTASLEAMKLERVDLFFLHSNLHLDGFAYAHGDAHKDAFSTNWSLYEGEVVPAMARLKAQGRIGAWGITGIGVPTAVLRALDHAVRPDAVQAIANLMDSPGALKRYTEPARPREIAAKARANGLGVMGIRAVQAGALTAGIDRPLSANNPDNTDFTRATGFRALCAQWGEDPAVVAHRYALGMANIDTVVLGVKNRDELAQCLAGEAAGGLEPAQVAAIDALGLAEG
;
A
#
# COMPACT_ATOMS: atom_id res chain seq x y z
N MET A 1 1.44 17.89 10.58
CA MET A 1 1.39 16.91 9.44
C MET A 1 1.81 17.64 8.17
N ARG A 2 2.88 17.20 7.53
CA ARG A 2 3.31 17.70 6.22
C ARG A 2 2.43 17.12 5.12
N THR A 3 2.42 17.77 3.96
CA THR A 3 1.62 17.36 2.80
C THR A 3 2.47 17.12 1.57
N ALA A 4 1.92 16.44 0.58
CA ALA A 4 2.47 16.25 -0.76
C ALA A 4 1.35 16.13 -1.79
N THR A 5 1.68 16.25 -3.06
CA THR A 5 0.71 16.07 -4.15
C THR A 5 0.68 14.62 -4.59
N LEU A 6 -0.48 13.96 -4.42
CA LEU A 6 -0.71 12.58 -4.85
C LEU A 6 -1.38 12.55 -6.24
N GLY A 7 -0.61 12.77 -7.29
CA GLY A 7 -1.13 12.79 -8.65
C GLY A 7 -2.39 13.66 -8.78
N PRO A 8 -3.45 13.17 -9.46
CA PRO A 8 -4.69 13.95 -9.66
C PRO A 8 -5.54 14.12 -8.39
N LEU A 9 -5.21 13.42 -7.28
CA LEU A 9 -5.92 13.62 -6.02
C LEU A 9 -5.56 14.96 -5.35
N GLY A 10 -4.50 15.63 -5.82
CA GLY A 10 -4.03 16.88 -5.25
C GLY A 10 -3.33 16.68 -3.90
N GLU A 11 -3.43 17.68 -3.02
CA GLU A 11 -2.73 17.67 -1.74
C GLU A 11 -3.30 16.61 -0.78
N VAL A 12 -2.39 15.85 -0.15
CA VAL A 12 -2.67 14.83 0.86
C VAL A 12 -1.62 14.86 1.96
N SER A 13 -1.94 14.31 3.13
CA SER A 13 -0.97 14.12 4.21
C SER A 13 0.15 13.15 3.80
N ARG A 14 1.36 13.35 4.34
CA ARG A 14 2.53 12.46 4.12
C ARG A 14 2.33 11.06 4.72
N LEU A 15 1.36 10.90 5.62
CA LEU A 15 0.90 9.62 6.13
C LEU A 15 -0.51 9.32 5.63
N THR A 16 -0.75 8.06 5.28
CA THR A 16 -2.06 7.49 4.96
C THR A 16 -2.39 6.42 5.99
N LEU A 17 -3.60 6.41 6.54
CA LEU A 17 -4.02 5.32 7.41
C LEU A 17 -4.38 4.10 6.57
N GLY A 18 -3.59 3.03 6.69
CA GLY A 18 -3.85 1.75 6.02
C GLY A 18 -4.84 0.89 6.79
N GLY A 19 -5.78 0.32 6.08
CA GLY A 19 -6.86 -0.48 6.65
C GLY A 19 -6.47 -1.89 7.11
N GLY A 20 -5.28 -2.38 6.75
CA GLY A 20 -4.87 -3.74 7.11
C GLY A 20 -4.75 -3.98 8.62
N GLY A 21 -4.23 -3.00 9.37
CA GLY A 21 -4.18 -3.06 10.84
C GLY A 21 -5.56 -2.87 11.46
N ILE A 22 -6.31 -1.88 10.99
CA ILE A 22 -7.69 -1.60 11.42
C ILE A 22 -8.59 -2.82 11.19
N GLY A 23 -8.45 -3.50 10.05
CA GLY A 23 -9.20 -4.71 9.71
C GLY A 23 -8.63 -6.01 10.31
N GLN A 24 -7.63 -5.94 11.20
CA GLN A 24 -7.07 -7.09 11.94
C GLN A 24 -6.22 -8.07 11.11
N ILE A 25 -5.70 -7.66 9.96
CA ILE A 25 -4.76 -8.50 9.18
C ILE A 25 -3.41 -8.62 9.88
N TRP A 26 -2.97 -7.55 10.54
CA TRP A 26 -1.66 -7.45 11.18
C TRP A 26 -1.67 -7.79 12.68
N GLY A 27 -2.74 -8.38 13.19
CA GLY A 27 -2.88 -8.78 14.57
C GLY A 27 -4.26 -8.48 15.14
N GLN A 28 -4.50 -8.90 16.37
CA GLN A 28 -5.77 -8.71 17.06
C GLN A 28 -5.97 -7.24 17.44
N ASN A 29 -7.19 -6.76 17.30
CA ASN A 29 -7.65 -5.46 17.74
C ASN A 29 -9.12 -5.57 18.17
N THR A 30 -9.61 -4.66 18.99
CA THR A 30 -11.04 -4.56 19.28
C THR A 30 -11.70 -3.61 18.28
N LYS A 31 -13.00 -3.78 18.05
CA LYS A 31 -13.76 -2.87 17.22
C LYS A 31 -13.67 -1.43 17.74
N ASP A 32 -13.84 -1.23 19.05
CA ASP A 32 -13.82 0.10 19.66
C ASP A 32 -12.46 0.79 19.47
N GLU A 33 -11.36 0.04 19.59
CA GLU A 33 -10.02 0.58 19.34
C GLU A 33 -9.81 0.90 17.86
N ALA A 34 -10.32 0.06 16.95
CA ALA A 34 -10.26 0.32 15.51
C ALA A 34 -11.01 1.62 15.14
N LEU A 35 -12.23 1.81 15.66
CA LEU A 35 -13.00 3.03 15.45
C LEU A 35 -12.32 4.26 16.05
N ALA A 36 -11.78 4.15 17.27
CA ALA A 36 -11.04 5.22 17.92
C ALA A 36 -9.76 5.58 17.15
N THR A 37 -9.07 4.59 16.58
CA THR A 37 -7.87 4.81 15.76
C THR A 37 -8.20 5.54 14.46
N LEU A 38 -9.33 5.22 13.80
CA LEU A 38 -9.80 5.94 12.62
C LEU A 38 -10.03 7.43 12.90
N VAL A 39 -10.71 7.75 14.01
CA VAL A 39 -10.96 9.15 14.43
C VAL A 39 -9.64 9.84 14.77
N ALA A 40 -8.80 9.21 15.61
CA ALA A 40 -7.52 9.78 16.03
C ALA A 40 -6.57 10.05 14.85
N ALA A 41 -6.64 9.25 13.77
CA ALA A 41 -5.85 9.48 12.56
C ALA A 41 -6.23 10.79 11.88
N LEU A 42 -7.52 11.06 11.72
CA LEU A 42 -8.00 12.33 11.13
C LEU A 42 -7.70 13.52 12.04
N ASP A 43 -7.87 13.37 13.35
CA ASP A 43 -7.52 14.40 14.35
C ASP A 43 -6.01 14.71 14.32
N GLY A 44 -5.17 13.68 14.05
CA GLY A 44 -3.73 13.81 13.83
C GLY A 44 -3.33 14.43 12.49
N GLY A 45 -4.31 14.77 11.65
CA GLY A 45 -4.09 15.44 10.36
C GLY A 45 -3.86 14.49 9.18
N ILE A 46 -4.11 13.19 9.33
CA ILE A 46 -4.14 12.25 8.20
C ILE A 46 -5.38 12.56 7.35
N THR A 47 -5.18 12.68 6.04
CA THR A 47 -6.24 13.04 5.08
C THR A 47 -6.56 11.93 4.10
N VAL A 48 -5.95 10.74 4.22
CA VAL A 48 -6.22 9.59 3.34
C VAL A 48 -6.43 8.33 4.17
N LEU A 49 -7.54 7.64 3.91
CA LEU A 49 -7.86 6.31 4.42
C LEU A 49 -7.73 5.30 3.28
N ASP A 50 -6.88 4.27 3.45
CA ASP A 50 -6.58 3.26 2.42
C ASP A 50 -7.20 1.91 2.79
N ALA A 51 -8.41 1.64 2.29
CA ALA A 51 -9.19 0.43 2.55
C ALA A 51 -9.02 -0.65 1.47
N ALA A 52 -9.60 -1.82 1.73
CA ALA A 52 -9.85 -2.88 0.75
C ALA A 52 -10.84 -3.91 1.31
N PRO A 53 -11.65 -4.60 0.49
CA PRO A 53 -12.52 -5.69 0.94
C PRO A 53 -11.75 -6.81 1.62
N MET A 54 -10.53 -7.13 1.17
CA MET A 54 -9.70 -8.15 1.79
C MET A 54 -9.13 -7.76 3.17
N TYR A 55 -9.34 -6.52 3.62
CA TYR A 55 -8.97 -6.08 4.96
C TYR A 55 -10.10 -6.29 5.97
N HIS A 56 -10.83 -7.38 5.84
CA HIS A 56 -11.92 -7.83 6.70
C HIS A 56 -12.94 -6.69 6.97
N ASN A 57 -13.05 -6.22 8.22
CA ASN A 57 -14.06 -5.24 8.61
C ASN A 57 -13.66 -3.78 8.36
N CYS A 58 -12.52 -3.51 7.74
CA CYS A 58 -12.00 -2.13 7.61
C CYS A 58 -13.00 -1.18 6.96
N GLU A 59 -13.61 -1.57 5.83
CA GLU A 59 -14.59 -0.74 5.12
C GLU A 59 -15.85 -0.49 5.95
N ALA A 60 -16.36 -1.52 6.62
CA ALA A 60 -17.50 -1.38 7.53
C ALA A 60 -17.19 -0.45 8.72
N PHE A 61 -15.97 -0.51 9.26
CA PHE A 61 -15.54 0.36 10.34
C PHE A 61 -15.44 1.84 9.89
N ILE A 62 -14.98 2.12 8.67
CA ILE A 62 -15.01 3.46 8.10
C ILE A 62 -16.48 3.94 7.99
N GLY A 63 -17.37 3.11 7.45
CA GLY A 63 -18.80 3.41 7.36
C GLY A 63 -19.48 3.64 8.70
N GLU A 64 -19.04 2.96 9.76
CA GLU A 64 -19.55 3.12 11.11
C GLU A 64 -18.98 4.39 11.79
N ALA A 65 -17.66 4.59 11.72
CA ALA A 65 -16.99 5.72 12.36
C ALA A 65 -17.50 7.08 11.85
N PHE A 66 -17.77 7.18 10.55
CA PHE A 66 -18.10 8.45 9.92
C PHE A 66 -19.54 8.55 9.39
N GLY A 67 -20.32 7.47 9.43
CA GLY A 67 -21.72 7.47 9.01
C GLY A 67 -21.95 7.91 7.55
N GLY A 68 -20.95 7.71 6.68
CA GLY A 68 -20.97 8.15 5.29
C GLY A 68 -20.64 9.63 5.06
N ARG A 69 -20.21 10.35 6.11
CA ARG A 69 -19.86 11.77 6.05
C ARG A 69 -18.44 12.00 6.52
N LEU A 70 -17.50 11.87 5.60
CA LEU A 70 -16.10 12.17 5.88
C LEU A 70 -15.88 13.67 6.09
N PRO A 71 -14.95 14.07 6.98
CA PRO A 71 -14.55 15.47 7.11
C PRO A 71 -14.04 16.02 5.77
N ALA A 72 -14.20 17.34 5.59
CA ALA A 72 -13.75 18.01 4.37
C ALA A 72 -12.24 17.79 4.13
N GLY A 73 -11.87 17.46 2.90
CA GLY A 73 -10.48 17.19 2.52
C GLY A 73 -10.01 15.76 2.76
N VAL A 74 -10.77 14.95 3.51
CA VAL A 74 -10.45 13.52 3.67
C VAL A 74 -10.81 12.75 2.41
N LYS A 75 -9.90 11.90 1.96
CA LYS A 75 -10.02 11.03 0.79
C LYS A 75 -10.03 9.58 1.20
N VAL A 76 -10.77 8.76 0.45
CA VAL A 76 -10.80 7.31 0.67
C VAL A 76 -10.35 6.60 -0.59
N THR A 77 -9.51 5.61 -0.39
CA THR A 77 -9.15 4.64 -1.43
C THR A 77 -9.68 3.27 -1.06
N THR A 78 -10.07 2.48 -2.06
CA THR A 78 -10.32 1.05 -1.90
C THR A 78 -9.78 0.28 -3.09
N LYS A 79 -9.88 -1.06 -3.06
CA LYS A 79 -9.19 -1.94 -3.99
C LYS A 79 -10.03 -3.15 -4.33
N HIS A 80 -9.75 -3.79 -5.46
CA HIS A 80 -10.30 -5.11 -5.78
C HIS A 80 -9.22 -6.06 -6.25
N GLN A 81 -9.16 -7.24 -5.60
CA GLN A 81 -8.34 -8.35 -6.06
C GLN A 81 -9.13 -9.14 -7.11
N LEU A 82 -8.96 -8.76 -8.38
CA LEU A 82 -9.71 -9.30 -9.50
C LEU A 82 -9.31 -10.74 -9.83
N GLY A 83 -8.01 -11.04 -9.78
CA GLY A 83 -7.47 -12.28 -10.34
C GLY A 83 -7.48 -12.28 -11.87
N SER A 84 -7.67 -13.46 -12.46
CA SER A 84 -7.76 -13.67 -13.92
C SER A 84 -9.08 -14.36 -14.29
N PRO A 85 -10.24 -13.70 -14.12
CA PRO A 85 -11.53 -14.24 -14.54
C PRO A 85 -11.67 -14.25 -16.07
N PRO A 86 -12.71 -14.89 -16.63
CA PRO A 86 -13.07 -14.70 -18.03
C PRO A 86 -13.23 -13.22 -18.38
N ALA A 87 -12.73 -12.80 -19.55
CA ALA A 87 -12.73 -11.40 -19.99
C ALA A 87 -14.09 -10.71 -19.86
N ALA A 88 -15.16 -11.40 -20.25
CA ALA A 88 -16.53 -10.89 -20.17
C ALA A 88 -17.02 -10.59 -18.72
N GLU A 89 -16.36 -11.13 -17.71
CA GLU A 89 -16.76 -10.95 -16.30
C GLU A 89 -16.01 -9.79 -15.62
N VAL A 90 -14.89 -9.32 -16.18
CA VAL A 90 -13.99 -8.33 -15.55
C VAL A 90 -14.74 -7.08 -15.12
N ALA A 91 -15.45 -6.46 -16.04
CA ALA A 91 -16.18 -5.22 -15.77
C ALA A 91 -17.23 -5.40 -14.68
N GLY A 92 -18.02 -6.48 -14.74
CA GLY A 92 -19.04 -6.80 -13.75
C GLY A 92 -18.45 -7.07 -12.35
N ARG A 93 -17.31 -7.76 -12.27
CA ARG A 93 -16.63 -8.02 -10.99
C ARG A 93 -16.08 -6.75 -10.35
N LEU A 94 -15.45 -5.88 -11.14
CA LEU A 94 -14.95 -4.58 -10.66
C LEU A 94 -16.10 -3.71 -10.14
N GLU A 95 -17.20 -3.64 -10.89
CA GLU A 95 -18.38 -2.85 -10.51
C GLU A 95 -19.08 -3.40 -9.27
N ALA A 96 -19.27 -4.71 -9.18
CA ALA A 96 -19.89 -5.37 -8.03
C ALA A 96 -19.03 -5.17 -6.75
N SER A 97 -17.70 -5.34 -6.86
CA SER A 97 -16.82 -5.11 -5.73
C SER A 97 -16.83 -3.65 -5.27
N LEU A 98 -16.77 -2.69 -6.19
CA LEU A 98 -16.85 -1.28 -5.85
C LEU A 98 -18.20 -0.96 -5.18
N THR A 99 -19.31 -1.51 -5.69
CA THR A 99 -20.64 -1.32 -5.10
C THR A 99 -20.68 -1.82 -3.66
N ALA A 100 -20.19 -3.04 -3.40
CA ALA A 100 -20.13 -3.58 -2.05
C ALA A 100 -19.25 -2.75 -1.11
N SER A 101 -18.11 -2.25 -1.59
CA SER A 101 -17.23 -1.36 -0.83
C SER A 101 -17.90 -0.04 -0.49
N LEU A 102 -18.62 0.56 -1.44
CA LEU A 102 -19.37 1.82 -1.23
C LEU A 102 -20.49 1.63 -0.21
N GLU A 103 -21.23 0.52 -0.30
CA GLU A 103 -22.26 0.16 0.67
C GLU A 103 -21.69 -0.02 2.08
N ALA A 104 -20.59 -0.77 2.21
CA ALA A 104 -19.91 -1.01 3.49
C ALA A 104 -19.43 0.31 4.14
N MET A 105 -18.84 1.19 3.36
CA MET A 105 -18.36 2.50 3.81
C MET A 105 -19.46 3.56 3.88
N LYS A 106 -20.67 3.27 3.39
CA LYS A 106 -21.81 4.22 3.28
C LYS A 106 -21.47 5.46 2.43
N LEU A 107 -20.66 5.28 1.40
CA LEU A 107 -20.20 6.35 0.51
C LEU A 107 -20.85 6.22 -0.87
N GLU A 108 -21.00 7.33 -1.59
CA GLU A 108 -21.50 7.34 -2.99
C GLU A 108 -20.37 7.13 -4.00
N ARG A 109 -19.12 7.47 -3.62
CA ARG A 109 -17.92 7.36 -4.45
C ARG A 109 -16.68 7.18 -3.58
N VAL A 110 -15.59 6.69 -4.19
CA VAL A 110 -14.24 6.75 -3.62
C VAL A 110 -13.34 7.66 -4.46
N ASP A 111 -12.30 8.22 -3.81
CA ASP A 111 -11.36 9.11 -4.51
C ASP A 111 -10.41 8.33 -5.42
N LEU A 112 -10.03 7.11 -5.00
CA LEU A 112 -9.10 6.28 -5.77
C LEU A 112 -9.47 4.79 -5.61
N PHE A 113 -9.61 4.09 -6.74
CA PHE A 113 -9.89 2.66 -6.79
C PHE A 113 -8.74 1.89 -7.41
N PHE A 114 -8.16 0.93 -6.69
CA PHE A 114 -7.01 0.17 -7.15
C PHE A 114 -7.37 -1.21 -7.68
N LEU A 115 -6.70 -1.62 -8.77
CA LEU A 115 -6.52 -3.04 -9.06
C LEU A 115 -5.54 -3.61 -8.04
N HIS A 116 -6.02 -4.49 -7.16
CA HIS A 116 -5.23 -5.12 -6.09
C HIS A 116 -4.51 -6.39 -6.55
N SER A 117 -4.78 -6.86 -7.76
CA SER A 117 -4.13 -8.02 -8.35
C SER A 117 -2.70 -7.72 -8.76
N ASN A 118 -1.82 -8.72 -8.61
CA ASN A 118 -0.47 -8.65 -9.12
C ASN A 118 -0.50 -8.71 -10.66
N LEU A 119 0.09 -7.72 -11.32
CA LEU A 119 0.22 -7.75 -12.78
C LEU A 119 1.37 -8.66 -13.20
N HIS A 120 1.17 -9.40 -14.29
CA HIS A 120 2.22 -10.14 -14.97
C HIS A 120 2.03 -10.12 -16.51
N LEU A 121 3.10 -10.39 -17.25
CA LEU A 121 2.99 -10.56 -18.70
C LEU A 121 2.33 -11.89 -19.05
N ASP A 122 1.77 -11.96 -20.26
CA ASP A 122 1.20 -13.21 -20.76
C ASP A 122 2.28 -14.30 -20.81
N GLY A 123 1.88 -15.55 -20.50
CA GLY A 123 2.80 -16.68 -20.43
C GLY A 123 3.74 -16.70 -19.21
N PHE A 124 3.59 -15.77 -18.26
CA PHE A 124 4.39 -15.77 -17.03
C PHE A 124 4.05 -16.95 -16.12
N ALA A 125 5.09 -17.62 -15.59
CA ALA A 125 4.99 -18.67 -14.58
C ALA A 125 5.53 -18.17 -13.23
N TYR A 126 4.82 -18.47 -12.13
CA TYR A 126 5.28 -18.10 -10.80
C TYR A 126 6.46 -18.94 -10.31
N ALA A 127 7.34 -18.33 -9.54
CA ALA A 127 8.53 -18.97 -8.96
C ALA A 127 8.19 -20.17 -8.05
N HIS A 128 6.99 -20.20 -7.46
CA HIS A 128 6.56 -21.21 -6.48
C HIS A 128 5.36 -22.03 -6.96
N GLY A 129 5.14 -22.11 -8.28
CA GLY A 129 4.02 -22.80 -8.90
C GLY A 129 2.76 -21.92 -9.07
N ASP A 130 1.93 -22.35 -10.01
CA ASP A 130 0.81 -21.53 -10.54
C ASP A 130 -0.56 -21.86 -9.92
N ALA A 131 -0.65 -22.78 -8.96
CA ALA A 131 -1.92 -23.31 -8.45
C ALA A 131 -2.94 -22.25 -8.02
N HIS A 132 -2.47 -21.09 -7.57
CA HIS A 132 -3.34 -19.98 -7.11
C HIS A 132 -3.12 -18.68 -7.89
N LYS A 133 -2.34 -18.73 -8.99
CA LYS A 133 -2.01 -17.53 -9.78
C LYS A 133 -3.26 -16.77 -10.19
N ASP A 134 -4.23 -17.44 -10.76
CA ASP A 134 -5.43 -16.83 -11.31
C ASP A 134 -6.37 -16.25 -10.24
N ALA A 135 -6.17 -16.61 -8.96
CA ALA A 135 -6.97 -16.05 -7.86
C ALA A 135 -6.51 -14.65 -7.44
N PHE A 136 -5.21 -14.31 -7.61
CA PHE A 136 -4.65 -13.06 -7.09
C PHE A 136 -3.81 -12.26 -8.10
N SER A 137 -3.72 -12.72 -9.34
CA SER A 137 -2.95 -12.00 -10.36
C SER A 137 -3.74 -11.85 -11.66
N THR A 138 -3.42 -10.81 -12.41
CA THR A 138 -4.05 -10.44 -13.67
C THR A 138 -2.97 -10.40 -14.75
N ASN A 139 -3.17 -11.14 -15.85
CA ASN A 139 -2.26 -11.14 -16.98
C ASN A 139 -2.41 -9.85 -17.81
N TRP A 140 -1.39 -9.59 -18.65
CA TRP A 140 -1.33 -8.36 -19.44
C TRP A 140 -2.52 -8.20 -20.40
N SER A 141 -2.87 -9.22 -21.17
CA SER A 141 -3.98 -9.13 -22.12
C SER A 141 -5.31 -8.78 -21.45
N LEU A 142 -5.57 -9.36 -20.28
CA LEU A 142 -6.78 -9.06 -19.49
C LEU A 142 -6.73 -7.65 -18.90
N TYR A 143 -5.55 -7.22 -18.43
CA TYR A 143 -5.35 -5.86 -17.91
C TYR A 143 -5.61 -4.81 -19.00
N GLU A 144 -4.94 -4.94 -20.15
CA GLU A 144 -5.02 -3.96 -21.24
C GLU A 144 -6.39 -3.95 -21.90
N GLY A 145 -6.95 -5.15 -22.19
CA GLY A 145 -8.20 -5.30 -22.93
C GLY A 145 -9.46 -5.03 -22.11
N GLU A 146 -9.46 -5.34 -20.83
CA GLU A 146 -10.69 -5.33 -20.03
C GLU A 146 -10.59 -4.43 -18.79
N VAL A 147 -9.50 -4.52 -18.01
CA VAL A 147 -9.39 -3.74 -16.76
C VAL A 147 -9.29 -2.24 -17.06
N VAL A 148 -8.40 -1.84 -17.96
CA VAL A 148 -8.20 -0.43 -18.31
C VAL A 148 -9.49 0.22 -18.82
N PRO A 149 -10.25 -0.37 -19.77
CA PRO A 149 -11.54 0.18 -20.19
C PRO A 149 -12.59 0.21 -19.08
N ALA A 150 -12.62 -0.80 -18.20
CA ALA A 150 -13.56 -0.85 -17.08
C ALA A 150 -13.29 0.26 -16.06
N MET A 151 -12.02 0.49 -15.68
CA MET A 151 -11.62 1.56 -14.78
C MET A 151 -11.92 2.95 -15.37
N ALA A 152 -11.64 3.15 -16.66
CA ALA A 152 -11.97 4.39 -17.35
C ALA A 152 -13.49 4.67 -17.34
N ARG A 153 -14.32 3.64 -17.51
CA ARG A 153 -15.78 3.75 -17.43
C ARG A 153 -16.27 4.11 -16.03
N LEU A 154 -15.76 3.45 -14.98
CA LEU A 154 -16.12 3.79 -13.59
C LEU A 154 -15.76 5.23 -13.25
N LYS A 155 -14.62 5.72 -13.75
CA LYS A 155 -14.18 7.12 -13.61
C LYS A 155 -15.12 8.07 -14.35
N ALA A 156 -15.49 7.76 -15.59
CA ALA A 156 -16.44 8.55 -16.39
C ALA A 156 -17.84 8.62 -15.76
N GLN A 157 -18.28 7.56 -15.08
CA GLN A 157 -19.52 7.50 -14.31
C GLN A 157 -19.48 8.29 -12.99
N GLY A 158 -18.32 8.82 -12.59
CA GLY A 158 -18.13 9.54 -11.34
C GLY A 158 -18.14 8.67 -10.08
N ARG A 159 -18.17 7.33 -10.22
CA ARG A 159 -18.14 6.39 -9.10
C ARG A 159 -16.77 6.34 -8.41
N ILE A 160 -15.71 6.62 -9.14
CA ILE A 160 -14.36 6.79 -8.66
C ILE A 160 -13.79 8.12 -9.16
N GLY A 161 -12.94 8.78 -8.37
CA GLY A 161 -12.25 10.01 -8.79
C GLY A 161 -11.07 9.72 -9.70
N ALA A 162 -10.33 8.67 -9.35
CA ALA A 162 -9.13 8.20 -10.04
C ALA A 162 -9.03 6.67 -9.89
N TRP A 163 -8.11 6.04 -10.64
CA TRP A 163 -7.82 4.63 -10.49
C TRP A 163 -6.31 4.36 -10.43
N GLY A 164 -5.94 3.24 -9.84
CA GLY A 164 -4.54 2.88 -9.63
C GLY A 164 -4.28 1.40 -9.74
N ILE A 165 -3.01 1.02 -9.62
CA ILE A 165 -2.55 -0.36 -9.53
C ILE A 165 -1.68 -0.57 -8.30
N THR A 166 -1.63 -1.78 -7.77
CA THR A 166 -0.61 -2.16 -6.79
C THR A 166 0.67 -2.55 -7.52
N GLY A 167 1.78 -1.91 -7.17
CA GLY A 167 3.10 -2.14 -7.77
C GLY A 167 3.86 -3.33 -7.17
N ILE A 168 3.13 -4.34 -6.68
CA ILE A 168 3.69 -5.58 -6.09
C ILE A 168 3.70 -6.75 -7.07
N GLY A 169 3.19 -6.56 -8.28
CA GLY A 169 3.26 -7.53 -9.37
C GLY A 169 4.67 -7.68 -9.95
N VAL A 170 4.77 -8.38 -11.07
CA VAL A 170 6.02 -8.57 -11.80
C VAL A 170 6.54 -7.19 -12.27
N PRO A 171 7.73 -6.74 -11.84
CA PRO A 171 8.21 -5.38 -12.11
C PRO A 171 8.15 -4.97 -13.58
N THR A 172 8.51 -5.87 -14.50
CA THR A 172 8.42 -5.60 -15.94
C THR A 172 6.98 -5.30 -16.38
N ALA A 173 5.97 -6.01 -15.86
CA ALA A 173 4.56 -5.76 -16.18
C ALA A 173 4.05 -4.46 -15.54
N VAL A 174 4.44 -4.20 -14.29
CA VAL A 174 4.09 -2.95 -13.59
C VAL A 174 4.66 -1.74 -14.33
N LEU A 175 5.94 -1.75 -14.69
CA LEU A 175 6.59 -0.66 -15.44
C LEU A 175 5.92 -0.44 -16.80
N ARG A 176 5.53 -1.51 -17.49
CA ARG A 176 4.77 -1.42 -18.74
C ARG A 176 3.40 -0.76 -18.53
N ALA A 177 2.70 -1.07 -17.43
CA ALA A 177 1.42 -0.44 -17.10
C ALA A 177 1.56 1.06 -16.81
N LEU A 178 2.65 1.48 -16.16
CA LEU A 178 2.93 2.90 -15.89
C LEU A 178 3.30 3.70 -17.16
N ASP A 179 3.76 3.03 -18.23
CA ASP A 179 4.03 3.62 -19.55
C ASP A 179 2.87 3.48 -20.56
N HIS A 180 1.78 2.81 -20.17
CA HIS A 180 0.66 2.59 -21.08
C HIS A 180 0.01 3.92 -21.53
N ALA A 181 -0.56 3.95 -22.73
CA ALA A 181 -1.22 5.15 -23.28
C ALA A 181 -2.39 5.62 -22.38
N VAL A 182 -3.18 4.67 -21.88
CA VAL A 182 -4.20 4.90 -20.84
C VAL A 182 -3.65 4.33 -19.53
N ARG A 183 -2.83 5.13 -18.87
CA ARG A 183 -2.12 4.72 -17.64
C ARG A 183 -2.97 4.96 -16.39
N PRO A 184 -2.66 4.26 -15.27
CA PRO A 184 -3.28 4.55 -13.98
C PRO A 184 -2.96 5.99 -13.52
N ASP A 185 -3.76 6.52 -12.62
CA ASP A 185 -3.54 7.82 -11.99
C ASP A 185 -2.57 7.71 -10.78
N ALA A 186 -2.44 6.51 -10.19
CA ALA A 186 -1.58 6.27 -9.03
C ALA A 186 -1.06 4.83 -8.95
N VAL A 187 0.01 4.61 -8.20
CA VAL A 187 0.56 3.30 -7.88
C VAL A 187 0.86 3.18 -6.38
N GLN A 188 0.60 2.01 -5.80
CA GLN A 188 1.13 1.63 -4.51
C GLN A 188 2.47 0.90 -4.73
N ALA A 189 3.59 1.50 -4.32
CA ALA A 189 4.92 0.94 -4.47
C ALA A 189 5.53 0.56 -3.12
N ILE A 190 6.35 -0.50 -3.09
CA ILE A 190 7.13 -0.85 -1.89
C ILE A 190 8.01 0.34 -1.52
N ALA A 191 7.98 0.74 -0.25
CA ALA A 191 8.78 1.83 0.28
C ALA A 191 9.38 1.44 1.63
N ASN A 192 10.46 0.68 1.59
CA ASN A 192 11.24 0.32 2.77
C ASN A 192 12.73 0.27 2.45
N LEU A 193 13.55 0.30 3.49
CA LEU A 193 15.02 0.33 3.37
C LEU A 193 15.64 -0.95 2.79
N MET A 194 14.85 -2.02 2.61
CA MET A 194 15.29 -3.29 2.03
C MET A 194 14.91 -3.44 0.56
N ASP A 195 14.07 -2.53 0.02
CA ASP A 195 13.41 -2.66 -1.29
C ASP A 195 12.68 -4.02 -1.49
N SER A 196 12.41 -4.71 -0.38
CA SER A 196 11.89 -6.07 -0.36
C SER A 196 10.36 -6.09 -0.35
N PRO A 197 9.74 -6.86 -1.26
CA PRO A 197 8.32 -7.19 -1.18
C PRO A 197 8.03 -8.35 -0.20
N GLY A 198 9.06 -9.02 0.36
CA GLY A 198 8.92 -10.15 1.26
C GLY A 198 8.01 -11.25 0.72
N ALA A 199 7.06 -11.71 1.52
CA ALA A 199 6.11 -12.77 1.14
C ALA A 199 5.21 -12.45 -0.07
N LEU A 200 5.20 -11.20 -0.54
CA LEU A 200 4.47 -10.81 -1.75
C LEU A 200 5.24 -11.08 -3.04
N LYS A 201 6.56 -11.36 -2.96
CA LYS A 201 7.39 -11.66 -4.12
C LYS A 201 7.07 -13.05 -4.67
N ARG A 202 6.44 -13.11 -5.83
CA ARG A 202 6.05 -14.35 -6.51
C ARG A 202 6.71 -14.51 -7.88
N TYR A 203 7.79 -13.79 -8.13
CA TYR A 203 8.54 -13.73 -9.37
C TYR A 203 10.05 -13.86 -9.10
N THR A 204 10.82 -14.22 -10.13
CA THR A 204 12.27 -14.44 -10.01
C THR A 204 13.12 -13.22 -10.34
N GLU A 205 12.58 -12.26 -11.13
CA GLU A 205 13.32 -11.04 -11.43
C GLU A 205 13.55 -10.20 -10.16
N PRO A 206 14.59 -9.32 -10.12
CA PRO A 206 14.78 -8.41 -9.00
C PRO A 206 13.56 -7.54 -8.75
N ALA A 207 13.23 -7.28 -7.50
CA ALA A 207 12.26 -6.24 -7.15
C ALA A 207 12.84 -4.88 -7.54
N ARG A 208 12.02 -4.01 -8.16
CA ARG A 208 12.45 -2.69 -8.66
C ARG A 208 11.56 -1.56 -8.13
N PRO A 209 11.31 -1.49 -6.81
CA PRO A 209 10.32 -0.56 -6.27
C PRO A 209 10.71 0.91 -6.48
N ARG A 210 11.99 1.24 -6.38
CA ARG A 210 12.49 2.61 -6.62
C ARG A 210 12.33 3.02 -8.08
N GLU A 211 12.54 2.10 -9.02
CA GLU A 211 12.32 2.34 -10.46
C GLU A 211 10.83 2.53 -10.76
N ILE A 212 9.96 1.71 -10.14
CA ILE A 212 8.49 1.85 -10.24
C ILE A 212 8.06 3.23 -9.74
N ALA A 213 8.55 3.67 -8.58
CA ALA A 213 8.22 4.98 -8.02
C ALA A 213 8.75 6.13 -8.92
N ALA A 214 9.98 6.01 -9.42
CA ALA A 214 10.58 6.99 -10.33
C ALA A 214 9.83 7.08 -11.66
N LYS A 215 9.43 5.94 -12.25
CA LYS A 215 8.65 5.87 -13.48
C LYS A 215 7.26 6.50 -13.28
N ALA A 216 6.59 6.18 -12.19
CA ALA A 216 5.29 6.77 -11.85
C ALA A 216 5.42 8.31 -11.74
N ARG A 217 6.41 8.81 -11.00
CA ARG A 217 6.67 10.25 -10.86
C ARG A 217 6.96 10.92 -12.21
N ALA A 218 7.80 10.32 -13.05
CA ALA A 218 8.14 10.86 -14.37
C ALA A 218 6.90 10.98 -15.27
N ASN A 219 5.91 10.13 -15.08
CA ASN A 219 4.64 10.13 -15.80
C ASN A 219 3.51 10.95 -15.11
N GLY A 220 3.82 11.64 -14.00
CA GLY A 220 2.85 12.49 -13.28
C GLY A 220 1.85 11.72 -12.42
N LEU A 221 2.10 10.44 -12.13
CA LEU A 221 1.23 9.62 -11.30
C LEU A 221 1.51 9.85 -9.80
N GLY A 222 0.48 9.63 -8.97
CA GLY A 222 0.65 9.59 -7.51
C GLY A 222 1.32 8.30 -7.04
N VAL A 223 2.16 8.38 -6.01
CA VAL A 223 2.87 7.23 -5.44
C VAL A 223 2.60 7.09 -3.96
N MET A 224 1.92 6.00 -3.58
CA MET A 224 1.68 5.64 -2.19
C MET A 224 2.70 4.56 -1.78
N GLY A 225 3.58 4.88 -0.83
CA GLY A 225 4.55 3.95 -0.30
C GLY A 225 3.91 2.94 0.64
N ILE A 226 4.07 1.66 0.38
CA ILE A 226 3.55 0.58 1.21
C ILE A 226 4.68 -0.24 1.84
N ARG A 227 4.34 -1.01 2.89
CA ARG A 227 5.27 -1.91 3.60
C ARG A 227 6.48 -1.19 4.23
N ALA A 228 6.31 0.02 4.74
CA ALA A 228 7.39 0.79 5.37
C ALA A 228 8.14 0.00 6.45
N VAL A 229 7.43 -0.79 7.25
CA VAL A 229 8.02 -1.70 8.26
C VAL A 229 8.15 -3.15 7.77
N GLN A 230 8.04 -3.41 6.47
CA GLN A 230 8.20 -4.71 5.83
C GLN A 230 7.46 -5.84 6.57
N ALA A 231 6.14 -5.66 6.77
CA ALA A 231 5.27 -6.61 7.49
C ALA A 231 5.83 -7.03 8.87
N GLY A 232 6.48 -6.11 9.58
CA GLY A 232 7.09 -6.34 10.88
C GLY A 232 8.57 -6.72 10.85
N ALA A 233 9.16 -7.00 9.69
CA ALA A 233 10.58 -7.35 9.60
C ALA A 233 11.52 -6.23 10.06
N LEU A 234 11.08 -4.97 9.96
CA LEU A 234 11.83 -3.76 10.37
C LEU A 234 11.34 -3.20 11.72
N THR A 235 10.70 -4.00 12.55
CA THR A 235 10.30 -3.64 13.91
C THR A 235 11.16 -4.35 14.94
N ALA A 236 10.91 -4.11 16.23
CA ALA A 236 11.60 -4.80 17.31
C ALA A 236 11.32 -6.31 17.34
N GLY A 237 10.18 -6.76 16.86
CA GLY A 237 9.79 -8.16 16.75
C GLY A 237 8.56 -8.35 15.87
N ILE A 238 8.45 -9.51 15.22
CA ILE A 238 7.24 -9.89 14.49
C ILE A 238 6.19 -10.34 15.51
N ASP A 239 5.05 -9.68 15.53
CA ASP A 239 3.99 -9.81 16.53
C ASP A 239 2.88 -10.80 16.14
N ARG A 240 3.09 -11.59 15.11
CA ARG A 240 2.16 -12.62 14.63
C ARG A 240 2.89 -13.91 14.27
N PRO A 241 2.24 -15.07 14.37
CA PRO A 241 2.85 -16.33 13.95
C PRO A 241 3.04 -16.35 12.43
N LEU A 242 4.26 -16.65 11.98
CA LEU A 242 4.59 -16.90 10.57
C LEU A 242 5.07 -18.35 10.42
N SER A 243 4.79 -18.96 9.26
CA SER A 243 5.38 -20.26 8.93
C SER A 243 6.92 -20.13 8.85
N ALA A 244 7.64 -21.20 9.17
CA ALA A 244 9.11 -21.20 9.23
C ALA A 244 9.75 -20.70 7.91
N ASN A 245 9.13 -21.02 6.77
CA ASN A 245 9.63 -20.66 5.43
C ASN A 245 9.04 -19.32 4.90
N ASN A 246 8.39 -18.52 5.75
CA ASN A 246 7.86 -17.25 5.30
C ASN A 246 9.00 -16.28 4.99
N PRO A 247 9.05 -15.65 3.79
CA PRO A 247 10.10 -14.71 3.41
C PRO A 247 10.24 -13.51 4.37
N ASP A 248 9.17 -13.10 5.06
CA ASP A 248 9.23 -12.02 6.04
C ASP A 248 10.13 -12.40 7.24
N ASN A 249 10.26 -13.71 7.60
CA ASN A 249 11.23 -14.17 8.61
C ASN A 249 12.69 -14.00 8.14
N THR A 250 12.93 -14.22 6.86
CA THR A 250 14.26 -14.00 6.26
C THR A 250 14.60 -12.51 6.32
N ASP A 251 13.68 -11.64 5.95
CA ASP A 251 13.86 -10.19 6.03
C ASP A 251 14.07 -9.73 7.48
N PHE A 252 13.32 -10.29 8.44
CA PHE A 252 13.54 -10.00 9.85
C PHE A 252 14.96 -10.34 10.30
N THR A 253 15.48 -11.50 9.89
CA THR A 253 16.86 -11.90 10.20
C THR A 253 17.88 -10.98 9.54
N ARG A 254 17.71 -10.63 8.26
CA ARG A 254 18.57 -9.69 7.52
C ARG A 254 18.62 -8.31 8.19
N ALA A 255 17.51 -7.85 8.76
CA ALA A 255 17.38 -6.56 9.42
C ALA A 255 18.02 -6.48 10.82
N THR A 256 18.78 -7.48 11.25
CA THR A 256 19.44 -7.48 12.58
C THR A 256 20.40 -6.29 12.75
N GLY A 257 21.21 -5.97 11.74
CA GLY A 257 22.09 -4.80 11.75
C GLY A 257 21.34 -3.48 11.85
N PHE A 258 20.19 -3.35 11.17
CA PHE A 258 19.33 -2.18 11.27
C PHE A 258 18.79 -1.98 12.70
N ARG A 259 18.28 -3.04 13.35
CA ARG A 259 17.83 -2.97 14.75
C ARG A 259 18.96 -2.60 15.71
N ALA A 260 20.20 -3.09 15.45
CA ALA A 260 21.35 -2.71 16.24
C ALA A 260 21.70 -1.22 16.10
N LEU A 261 21.62 -0.63 14.91
CA LEU A 261 21.77 0.83 14.70
C LEU A 261 20.70 1.61 15.47
N CYS A 262 19.41 1.21 15.36
CA CYS A 262 18.33 1.86 16.09
C CYS A 262 18.57 1.83 17.62
N ALA A 263 19.01 0.68 18.16
CA ALA A 263 19.35 0.55 19.59
C ALA A 263 20.49 1.49 19.98
N GLN A 264 21.53 1.67 19.15
CA GLN A 264 22.63 2.62 19.39
C GLN A 264 22.14 4.08 19.43
N TRP A 265 21.13 4.41 18.61
CA TRP A 265 20.52 5.75 18.58
C TRP A 265 19.48 5.95 19.68
N GLY A 266 19.06 4.89 20.39
CA GLY A 266 17.96 4.93 21.36
C GLY A 266 16.60 5.17 20.70
N GLU A 267 16.45 4.78 19.43
CA GLU A 267 15.21 4.97 18.65
C GLU A 267 14.50 3.63 18.40
N ASP A 268 13.16 3.68 18.32
CA ASP A 268 12.36 2.51 17.95
C ASP A 268 12.54 2.19 16.47
N PRO A 269 12.87 0.94 16.09
CA PRO A 269 13.12 0.57 14.69
C PRO A 269 11.91 0.79 13.78
N ALA A 270 10.66 0.64 14.26
CA ALA A 270 9.48 0.92 13.43
C ALA A 270 9.37 2.41 13.10
N VAL A 271 9.66 3.30 14.06
CA VAL A 271 9.68 4.75 13.84
C VAL A 271 10.76 5.14 12.85
N VAL A 272 11.98 4.59 13.00
CA VAL A 272 13.09 4.83 12.07
C VAL A 272 12.76 4.34 10.66
N ALA A 273 12.15 3.14 10.54
CA ALA A 273 11.72 2.60 9.23
C ALA A 273 10.68 3.48 8.55
N HIS A 274 9.68 4.00 9.28
CA HIS A 274 8.70 4.92 8.73
C HIS A 274 9.34 6.25 8.30
N ARG A 275 10.25 6.82 9.11
CA ARG A 275 10.99 8.04 8.76
C ARG A 275 11.87 7.85 7.53
N TYR A 276 12.50 6.67 7.39
CA TYR A 276 13.25 6.30 6.17
C TYR A 276 12.32 6.27 4.96
N ALA A 277 11.18 5.56 5.04
CA ALA A 277 10.21 5.49 3.95
C ALA A 277 9.66 6.86 3.54
N LEU A 278 9.38 7.74 4.51
CA LEU A 278 8.98 9.12 4.26
C LEU A 278 10.06 9.96 3.56
N GLY A 279 11.35 9.62 3.75
CA GLY A 279 12.50 10.24 3.10
C GLY A 279 12.82 9.68 1.72
N MET A 280 12.25 8.54 1.32
CA MET A 280 12.52 7.94 0.01
C MET A 280 12.04 8.85 -1.12
N ALA A 281 12.87 8.94 -2.17
CA ALA A 281 12.52 9.73 -3.35
C ALA A 281 11.26 9.20 -4.05
N ASN A 282 10.46 10.11 -4.60
CA ASN A 282 9.27 9.82 -5.39
C ASN A 282 8.10 9.18 -4.61
N ILE A 283 8.11 9.18 -3.27
CA ILE A 283 7.01 8.72 -2.43
C ILE A 283 6.21 9.95 -1.96
N ASP A 284 4.91 9.99 -2.27
CA ASP A 284 4.02 11.10 -1.88
C ASP A 284 3.46 10.93 -0.48
N THR A 285 3.01 9.74 -0.14
CA THR A 285 2.47 9.39 1.17
C THR A 285 2.85 7.96 1.54
N VAL A 286 3.02 7.68 2.83
CA VAL A 286 3.34 6.34 3.35
C VAL A 286 2.11 5.75 4.02
N VAL A 287 1.72 4.56 3.57
CA VAL A 287 0.57 3.82 4.10
C VAL A 287 0.97 3.07 5.36
N LEU A 288 0.34 3.42 6.46
CA LEU A 288 0.58 2.84 7.78
C LEU A 288 -0.13 1.50 7.95
N GLY A 289 0.52 0.55 8.62
CA GLY A 289 -0.07 -0.74 9.01
C GLY A 289 -0.48 -0.80 10.49
N VAL A 290 -0.75 0.34 11.11
CA VAL A 290 -1.03 0.45 12.55
C VAL A 290 -2.35 -0.21 12.95
N LYS A 291 -2.38 -0.80 14.15
CA LYS A 291 -3.53 -1.53 14.70
C LYS A 291 -4.30 -0.71 15.73
N ASN A 292 -3.65 0.24 16.38
CA ASN A 292 -4.17 0.96 17.55
C ASN A 292 -3.63 2.41 17.60
N ARG A 293 -4.16 3.19 18.53
CA ARG A 293 -3.80 4.60 18.74
C ARG A 293 -2.36 4.78 19.21
N ASP A 294 -1.78 3.82 19.95
CA ASP A 294 -0.40 3.94 20.43
C ASP A 294 0.59 3.82 19.26
N GLU A 295 0.40 2.84 18.37
CA GLU A 295 1.19 2.72 17.15
C GLU A 295 1.00 3.92 16.22
N LEU A 296 -0.24 4.43 16.09
CA LEU A 296 -0.55 5.63 15.34
C LEU A 296 0.18 6.84 15.90
N ALA A 297 0.14 7.05 17.23
CA ALA A 297 0.81 8.17 17.88
C ALA A 297 2.32 8.16 17.63
N GLN A 298 2.96 6.99 17.64
CA GLN A 298 4.38 6.85 17.30
C GLN A 298 4.67 7.26 15.84
N CYS A 299 3.82 6.85 14.90
CA CYS A 299 3.97 7.23 13.48
C CYS A 299 3.78 8.74 13.28
N LEU A 300 2.79 9.35 13.95
CA LEU A 300 2.55 10.80 13.92
C LEU A 300 3.73 11.58 14.53
N ALA A 301 4.27 11.12 15.65
CA ALA A 301 5.45 11.70 16.27
C ALA A 301 6.69 11.57 15.36
N GLY A 302 6.87 10.43 14.71
CA GLY A 302 7.95 10.20 13.75
C GLY A 302 7.85 11.14 12.54
N GLU A 303 6.64 11.35 12.01
CA GLU A 303 6.41 12.33 10.92
C GLU A 303 6.72 13.76 11.37
N ALA A 304 6.26 14.15 12.57
CA ALA A 304 6.50 15.48 13.13
C ALA A 304 7.99 15.74 13.41
N ALA A 305 8.75 14.73 13.79
CA ALA A 305 10.21 14.82 13.98
C ALA A 305 10.97 15.06 12.68
N GLY A 306 10.34 14.83 11.53
CA GLY A 306 10.95 15.06 10.22
C GLY A 306 11.75 13.84 9.69
N GLY A 307 12.56 14.09 8.64
CA GLY A 307 13.41 13.07 8.04
C GLY A 307 14.48 12.55 9.00
N LEU A 308 15.10 11.44 8.65
CA LEU A 308 16.32 10.99 9.30
C LEU A 308 17.47 11.94 8.96
N GLU A 309 18.42 12.06 9.87
CA GLU A 309 19.66 12.79 9.58
C GLU A 309 20.45 12.10 8.45
N PRO A 310 21.16 12.85 7.60
CA PRO A 310 21.92 12.27 6.49
C PRO A 310 22.89 11.16 6.95
N ALA A 311 23.48 11.29 8.13
CA ALA A 311 24.37 10.28 8.70
C ALA A 311 23.62 8.99 9.08
N GLN A 312 22.38 9.10 9.55
CA GLN A 312 21.54 7.92 9.84
C GLN A 312 21.15 7.20 8.54
N VAL A 313 20.76 7.94 7.51
CA VAL A 313 20.45 7.37 6.18
C VAL A 313 21.68 6.64 5.63
N ALA A 314 22.85 7.28 5.63
CA ALA A 314 24.10 6.69 5.15
C ALA A 314 24.47 5.41 5.93
N ALA A 315 24.28 5.40 7.25
CA ALA A 315 24.54 4.22 8.08
C ALA A 315 23.59 3.06 7.77
N ILE A 316 22.30 3.36 7.52
CA ILE A 316 21.31 2.34 7.10
C ILE A 316 21.68 1.80 5.72
N ASP A 317 21.97 2.68 4.76
CA ASP A 317 22.31 2.27 3.39
C ASP A 317 23.59 1.44 3.33
N ALA A 318 24.57 1.75 4.21
CA ALA A 318 25.83 0.99 4.34
C ALA A 318 25.61 -0.46 4.81
N LEU A 319 24.45 -0.82 5.38
CA LEU A 319 24.12 -2.21 5.70
C LEU A 319 23.89 -3.09 4.46
N GLY A 320 23.71 -2.48 3.28
CA GLY A 320 23.52 -3.20 2.02
C GLY A 320 22.28 -4.09 2.01
N LEU A 321 21.19 -3.68 2.66
CA LEU A 321 19.96 -4.47 2.80
C LEU A 321 19.05 -4.39 1.57
N ALA A 322 19.15 -3.33 0.77
CA ALA A 322 18.33 -3.18 -0.44
C ALA A 322 18.62 -4.31 -1.43
N GLU A 323 17.57 -4.92 -1.94
CA GLU A 323 17.67 -5.87 -3.05
C GLU A 323 18.00 -5.08 -4.32
N GLY A 324 19.23 -5.27 -4.84
CA GLY A 324 19.70 -4.65 -6.08
C GLY A 324 19.11 -5.28 -7.32
#